data_a8f89814b57debafe5d4d3837def3f18
#
_entry.id   a8f89814b57debafe5d4d3837def3f18
#
_cell.length_a   1.000
_cell.length_b   1.000
_cell.length_c   1.000
_cell.angle_alpha   90.00
_cell.angle_beta   90.00
_cell.angle_gamma   90.00
#
_symmetry.space_group_name_H-M   'P 1'
#
loop_
_entity.id
_entity.type
_entity.pdbx_description
1 polymer ?
#
loop_
_entity_poly.entity_id
_entity_poly.type
_entity_poly.pdbx_seq_one_letter_code
_entity_poly.pdbx_strand_id
1 'polypeptide(L)'
;SQGINVLSLARFFLFGARDVWFVVALPVFLEASLGWSFWEIGGFLGLWVIGYGIVQGSAPGLRRLWGRTTSPGVSAVQFWSALLTAIPALIAVALWREVDVAVAITAGIAAFGMVFAMNSSIHSYMVLAYTDAESVSLNVGFYYMANAAGRLVGTLLSGVVFMLGKTEAAGMQACLWASSLLVVLSWLSSLRLPAVRNAT
;
A
#
# COMPACT_ATOMS: atom_id res chain seq x y z
N SER A 1 -7.14 22.16 -3.62
CA SER A 1 -7.92 21.76 -4.83
C SER A 1 -8.66 20.45 -4.60
N GLN A 2 -9.74 20.20 -5.36
CA GLN A 2 -10.49 18.93 -5.26
C GLN A 2 -9.60 17.73 -5.53
N GLY A 3 -8.70 17.82 -6.50
CA GLY A 3 -7.75 16.74 -6.83
C GLY A 3 -6.85 16.37 -5.66
N ILE A 4 -6.31 17.36 -4.95
CA ILE A 4 -5.48 17.13 -3.77
C ILE A 4 -6.27 16.46 -2.63
N ASN A 5 -7.49 16.91 -2.35
CA ASN A 5 -8.30 16.33 -1.28
C ASN A 5 -8.64 14.86 -1.55
N VAL A 6 -9.06 14.55 -2.77
CA VAL A 6 -9.38 13.17 -3.19
C VAL A 6 -8.12 12.29 -3.20
N LEU A 7 -7.00 12.80 -3.72
CA LEU A 7 -5.73 12.07 -3.74
C LEU A 7 -5.21 11.80 -2.31
N SER A 8 -5.35 12.78 -1.42
CA SER A 8 -4.96 12.64 0.00
C SER A 8 -5.83 11.60 0.72
N LEU A 9 -7.14 11.58 0.44
CA LEU A 9 -8.04 10.55 0.97
C LEU A 9 -7.67 9.15 0.46
N ALA A 10 -7.41 9.01 -0.84
CA ALA A 10 -6.93 7.75 -1.41
C ALA A 10 -5.59 7.32 -0.79
N ARG A 11 -4.69 8.27 -0.54
CA ARG A 11 -3.39 8.02 0.12
C ARG A 11 -3.55 7.56 1.56
N PHE A 12 -4.47 8.17 2.31
CA PHE A 12 -4.80 7.76 3.68
C PHE A 12 -5.18 6.26 3.72
N PHE A 13 -6.12 5.84 2.90
CA PHE A 13 -6.54 4.44 2.84
C PHE A 13 -5.44 3.51 2.31
N LEU A 14 -4.67 3.93 1.31
CA LEU A 14 -3.58 3.15 0.72
C LEU A 14 -2.51 2.80 1.76
N PHE A 15 -2.10 3.77 2.58
CA PHE A 15 -1.08 3.55 3.61
C PHE A 15 -1.63 2.85 4.85
N GLY A 16 -2.88 3.11 5.20
CA GLY A 16 -3.58 2.33 6.21
C GLY A 16 -3.69 0.85 5.82
N ALA A 17 -3.96 0.56 4.56
CA ALA A 17 -4.02 -0.80 4.02
C ALA A 17 -2.71 -1.57 4.16
N ARG A 18 -1.55 -0.92 4.02
CA ARG A 18 -0.27 -1.56 4.28
C ARG A 18 -0.05 -1.78 5.77
N ASP A 19 -0.25 -0.74 6.58
CA ASP A 19 0.16 -0.78 7.99
C ASP A 19 -0.79 -1.62 8.85
N VAL A 20 -2.03 -1.92 8.39
CA VAL A 20 -2.97 -2.78 9.12
C VAL A 20 -2.49 -4.24 9.28
N TRP A 21 -1.57 -4.71 8.46
CA TRP A 21 -0.98 -6.04 8.62
C TRP A 21 0.55 -6.01 8.80
N PHE A 22 1.24 -4.98 8.28
CA PHE A 22 2.69 -4.95 8.18
C PHE A 22 3.41 -4.64 9.51
N VAL A 23 2.87 -3.69 10.30
CA VAL A 23 3.64 -3.10 11.43
C VAL A 23 3.57 -3.94 12.69
N VAL A 24 2.41 -4.52 13.01
CA VAL A 24 2.18 -5.30 14.24
C VAL A 24 1.84 -6.75 13.92
N ALA A 25 0.83 -6.98 13.08
CA ALA A 25 0.33 -8.33 12.81
C ALA A 25 1.39 -9.24 12.19
N LEU A 26 2.12 -8.75 11.18
CA LEU A 26 3.12 -9.56 10.46
C LEU A 26 4.28 -10.01 11.35
N PRO A 27 4.97 -9.14 12.11
CA PRO A 27 6.02 -9.60 13.02
C PRO A 27 5.55 -10.65 14.01
N VAL A 28 4.41 -10.44 14.65
CA VAL A 28 3.82 -11.38 15.62
C VAL A 28 3.49 -12.72 14.94
N PHE A 29 2.91 -12.68 13.75
CA PHE A 29 2.58 -13.86 12.98
C PHE A 29 3.81 -14.66 12.55
N LEU A 30 4.89 -13.99 12.10
CA LEU A 30 6.14 -14.65 11.68
C LEU A 30 6.82 -15.35 12.86
N GLU A 31 6.84 -14.72 14.03
CA GLU A 31 7.34 -15.33 15.27
C GLU A 31 6.50 -16.56 15.65
N ALA A 32 5.19 -16.38 15.81
CA ALA A 32 4.30 -17.40 16.34
C ALA A 32 4.09 -18.58 15.39
N SER A 33 3.98 -18.32 14.06
CA SER A 33 3.65 -19.36 13.08
C SER A 33 4.84 -19.98 12.39
N LEU A 34 5.95 -19.24 12.21
CA LEU A 34 7.16 -19.73 11.55
C LEU A 34 8.34 -19.90 12.51
N GLY A 35 8.22 -19.49 13.77
CA GLY A 35 9.29 -19.56 14.76
C GLY A 35 10.49 -18.67 14.44
N TRP A 36 10.30 -17.61 13.66
CA TRP A 36 11.37 -16.72 13.27
C TRP A 36 11.87 -15.91 14.46
N SER A 37 13.18 -15.80 14.57
CA SER A 37 13.82 -14.96 15.57
C SER A 37 13.64 -13.46 15.27
N PHE A 38 13.81 -12.64 16.28
CA PHE A 38 13.81 -11.17 16.14
C PHE A 38 14.71 -10.68 14.99
N TRP A 39 15.90 -11.28 14.81
CA TRP A 39 16.84 -10.88 13.76
C TRP A 39 16.37 -11.28 12.36
N GLU A 40 15.74 -12.44 12.20
CA GLU A 40 15.18 -12.89 10.92
C GLU A 40 14.01 -12.01 10.52
N ILE A 41 13.09 -11.70 11.46
CA ILE A 41 11.97 -10.78 11.22
C ILE A 41 12.47 -9.39 10.85
N GLY A 42 13.39 -8.83 11.65
CA GLY A 42 13.96 -7.51 11.42
C GLY A 42 14.70 -7.42 10.08
N GLY A 43 15.49 -8.44 9.75
CA GLY A 43 16.19 -8.55 8.46
C GLY A 43 15.24 -8.63 7.28
N PHE A 44 14.20 -9.47 7.37
CA PHE A 44 13.18 -9.62 6.32
C PHE A 44 12.41 -8.32 6.07
N LEU A 45 11.92 -7.68 7.13
CA LEU A 45 11.19 -6.41 7.01
C LEU A 45 12.10 -5.28 6.50
N GLY A 46 13.35 -5.24 6.97
CA GLY A 46 14.35 -4.28 6.49
C GLY A 46 14.63 -4.44 5.00
N LEU A 47 14.88 -5.68 4.54
CA LEU A 47 15.10 -5.98 3.12
C LEU A 47 13.86 -5.66 2.28
N TRP A 48 12.66 -5.93 2.80
CA TRP A 48 11.42 -5.58 2.12
C TRP A 48 11.28 -4.06 1.94
N VAL A 49 11.56 -3.26 2.98
CA VAL A 49 11.51 -1.79 2.90
C VAL A 49 12.53 -1.26 1.91
N ILE A 50 13.75 -1.81 1.89
CA ILE A 50 14.79 -1.43 0.92
C ILE A 50 14.33 -1.78 -0.51
N GLY A 51 13.85 -3.03 -0.73
CA GLY A 51 13.35 -3.48 -2.03
C GLY A 51 12.18 -2.63 -2.52
N TYR A 52 11.22 -2.34 -1.64
CA TYR A 52 10.13 -1.41 -1.90
C TYR A 52 10.64 -0.02 -2.33
N GLY A 53 11.62 0.52 -1.61
CA GLY A 53 12.22 1.82 -1.93
C GLY A 53 12.91 1.83 -3.31
N ILE A 54 13.63 0.75 -3.65
CA ILE A 54 14.27 0.59 -4.96
C ILE A 54 13.21 0.57 -6.08
N VAL A 55 12.15 -0.24 -5.94
CA VAL A 55 11.06 -0.31 -6.92
C VAL A 55 10.38 1.05 -7.07
N GLN A 56 10.09 1.73 -5.95
CA GLN A 56 9.45 3.04 -5.97
C GLN A 56 10.32 4.10 -6.67
N GLY A 57 11.62 4.13 -6.39
CA GLY A 57 12.56 5.04 -7.04
C GLY A 57 12.77 4.74 -8.52
N SER A 58 12.71 3.46 -8.89
CA SER A 58 12.87 2.99 -10.28
C SER A 58 11.57 3.06 -11.11
N ALA A 59 10.43 3.34 -10.50
CA ALA A 59 9.11 3.31 -11.15
C ALA A 59 9.03 4.16 -12.44
N PRO A 60 9.61 5.37 -12.55
CA PRO A 60 9.62 6.12 -13.80
C PRO A 60 10.37 5.40 -14.93
N GLY A 61 11.50 4.76 -14.61
CA GLY A 61 12.30 3.96 -15.54
C GLY A 61 11.55 2.71 -16.00
N LEU A 62 10.97 1.95 -15.07
CA LEU A 62 10.18 0.76 -15.36
C LEU A 62 8.99 1.07 -16.27
N ARG A 63 8.31 2.20 -16.07
CA ARG A 63 7.21 2.64 -16.94
C ARG A 63 7.67 2.88 -18.38
N ARG A 64 8.87 3.48 -18.56
CA ARG A 64 9.47 3.69 -19.89
C ARG A 64 9.81 2.36 -20.58
N LEU A 65 10.37 1.40 -19.85
CA LEU A 65 10.65 0.07 -20.36
C LEU A 65 9.37 -0.66 -20.84
N TRP A 66 8.22 -0.39 -20.20
CA TRP A 66 6.91 -0.93 -20.63
C TRP A 66 6.24 -0.09 -21.73
N GLY A 67 7.00 0.75 -22.43
CA GLY A 67 6.49 1.58 -23.53
C GLY A 67 5.59 2.75 -23.09
N ARG A 68 5.49 3.03 -21.79
CA ARG A 68 4.69 4.13 -21.25
C ARG A 68 5.53 5.38 -21.09
N THR A 69 5.70 6.12 -22.17
CA THR A 69 6.50 7.37 -22.21
C THR A 69 5.74 8.59 -21.70
N THR A 70 4.41 8.55 -21.70
CA THR A 70 3.57 9.64 -21.19
C THR A 70 3.54 9.69 -19.67
N SER A 71 3.34 10.88 -19.13
CA SER A 71 3.15 11.09 -17.69
C SER A 71 1.98 10.25 -17.14
N PRO A 72 2.08 9.72 -15.90
CA PRO A 72 0.99 8.97 -15.30
C PRO A 72 -0.22 9.87 -15.07
N GLY A 73 -1.39 9.40 -15.48
CA GLY A 73 -2.66 10.06 -15.26
C GLY A 73 -3.55 9.31 -14.26
N VAL A 74 -4.80 9.77 -14.14
CA VAL A 74 -5.82 9.19 -13.26
C VAL A 74 -6.03 7.70 -13.49
N SER A 75 -6.05 7.27 -14.76
CA SER A 75 -6.19 5.86 -15.12
C SER A 75 -5.08 4.96 -14.57
N ALA A 76 -3.87 5.49 -14.44
CA ALA A 76 -2.77 4.74 -13.84
C ALA A 76 -2.97 4.56 -12.32
N VAL A 77 -3.45 5.59 -11.61
CA VAL A 77 -3.81 5.47 -10.19
C VAL A 77 -4.89 4.39 -10.01
N GLN A 78 -5.96 4.47 -10.80
CA GLN A 78 -7.08 3.53 -10.75
C GLN A 78 -6.65 2.09 -11.03
N PHE A 79 -5.84 1.88 -12.08
CA PHE A 79 -5.35 0.54 -12.45
C PHE A 79 -4.51 -0.09 -11.35
N TRP A 80 -3.50 0.64 -10.84
CA TRP A 80 -2.60 0.10 -9.81
C TRP A 80 -3.30 -0.09 -8.47
N SER A 81 -4.26 0.77 -8.12
CA SER A 81 -5.09 0.59 -6.93
C SER A 81 -6.01 -0.63 -7.07
N ALA A 82 -6.67 -0.81 -8.22
CA ALA A 82 -7.52 -1.97 -8.49
C ALA A 82 -6.71 -3.28 -8.42
N LEU A 83 -5.53 -3.32 -9.05
CA LEU A 83 -4.66 -4.49 -9.00
C LEU A 83 -4.24 -4.83 -7.55
N LEU A 84 -3.95 -3.80 -6.76
CA LEU A 84 -3.52 -3.98 -5.37
C LEU A 84 -4.63 -4.56 -4.48
N THR A 85 -5.91 -4.36 -4.80
CA THR A 85 -7.03 -4.91 -4.00
C THR A 85 -7.01 -6.42 -3.90
N ALA A 86 -6.57 -7.08 -4.97
CA ALA A 86 -6.56 -8.54 -5.04
C ALA A 86 -5.45 -9.18 -4.20
N ILE A 87 -4.31 -8.51 -4.02
CA ILE A 87 -3.13 -9.15 -3.45
C ILE A 87 -3.32 -9.57 -1.98
N PRO A 88 -3.77 -8.69 -1.05
CA PRO A 88 -4.00 -9.11 0.33
C PRO A 88 -5.10 -10.19 0.43
N ALA A 89 -6.14 -10.10 -0.41
CA ALA A 89 -7.19 -11.12 -0.46
C ALA A 89 -6.63 -12.48 -0.91
N LEU A 90 -5.76 -12.51 -1.92
CA LEU A 90 -5.13 -13.74 -2.39
C LEU A 90 -4.22 -14.35 -1.32
N ILE A 91 -3.47 -13.54 -0.57
CA ILE A 91 -2.67 -14.03 0.57
C ILE A 91 -3.60 -14.62 1.64
N ALA A 92 -4.69 -13.92 2.00
CA ALA A 92 -5.65 -14.41 2.98
C ALA A 92 -6.29 -15.74 2.56
N VAL A 93 -6.65 -15.87 1.28
CA VAL A 93 -7.19 -17.14 0.72
C VAL A 93 -6.13 -18.24 0.73
N ALA A 94 -4.87 -17.94 0.39
CA ALA A 94 -3.78 -18.92 0.42
C ALA A 94 -3.57 -19.46 1.84
N LEU A 95 -3.58 -18.60 2.86
CA LEU A 95 -3.52 -19.01 4.27
C LEU A 95 -4.73 -19.84 4.67
N TRP A 96 -5.92 -19.49 4.21
CA TRP A 96 -7.14 -20.26 4.48
C TRP A 96 -7.13 -21.64 3.81
N ARG A 97 -6.50 -21.76 2.64
CA ARG A 97 -6.34 -23.02 1.90
C ARG A 97 -5.16 -23.86 2.38
N GLU A 98 -4.53 -23.45 3.48
CA GLU A 98 -3.38 -24.15 4.07
C GLU A 98 -2.20 -24.32 3.09
N VAL A 99 -2.05 -23.37 2.15
CA VAL A 99 -0.84 -23.29 1.33
C VAL A 99 0.34 -23.04 2.27
N ASP A 100 1.53 -23.54 1.90
CA ASP A 100 2.74 -23.32 2.69
C ASP A 100 2.84 -21.85 3.14
N VAL A 101 2.84 -21.64 4.46
CA VAL A 101 2.71 -20.33 5.08
C VAL A 101 3.90 -19.44 4.72
N ALA A 102 5.12 -20.00 4.70
CA ALA A 102 6.31 -19.23 4.37
C ALA A 102 6.27 -18.75 2.92
N VAL A 103 5.85 -19.62 1.99
CA VAL A 103 5.70 -19.25 0.56
C VAL A 103 4.58 -18.25 0.38
N ALA A 104 3.40 -18.47 0.95
CA ALA A 104 2.25 -17.57 0.81
C ALA A 104 2.57 -16.16 1.31
N ILE A 105 3.21 -16.05 2.46
CA ILE A 105 3.58 -14.76 3.06
C ILE A 105 4.73 -14.12 2.29
N THR A 106 5.84 -14.80 2.06
CA THR A 106 7.02 -14.16 1.44
C THR A 106 6.76 -13.73 0.00
N ALA A 107 6.16 -14.59 -0.82
CA ALA A 107 5.81 -14.26 -2.20
C ALA A 107 4.69 -13.21 -2.28
N GLY A 108 3.66 -13.34 -1.43
CA GLY A 108 2.54 -12.41 -1.38
C GLY A 108 2.98 -11.00 -0.96
N ILE A 109 3.83 -10.90 0.06
CA ILE A 109 4.36 -9.62 0.54
C ILE A 109 5.30 -8.99 -0.50
N ALA A 110 6.09 -9.78 -1.22
CA ALA A 110 6.92 -9.28 -2.31
C ALA A 110 6.04 -8.71 -3.44
N ALA A 111 5.00 -9.43 -3.85
CA ALA A 111 4.04 -8.96 -4.86
C ALA A 111 3.32 -7.69 -4.41
N PHE A 112 2.85 -7.65 -3.14
CA PHE A 112 2.25 -6.46 -2.56
C PHE A 112 3.21 -5.27 -2.62
N GLY A 113 4.46 -5.46 -2.20
CA GLY A 113 5.49 -4.41 -2.19
C GLY A 113 5.74 -3.81 -3.56
N MET A 114 5.83 -4.63 -4.61
CA MET A 114 6.02 -4.16 -5.99
C MET A 114 4.84 -3.30 -6.47
N VAL A 115 3.62 -3.82 -6.34
CA VAL A 115 2.41 -3.11 -6.81
C VAL A 115 2.15 -1.86 -5.97
N PHE A 116 2.35 -1.95 -4.65
CA PHE A 116 2.24 -0.81 -3.74
C PHE A 116 3.28 0.28 -4.06
N ALA A 117 4.52 -0.08 -4.35
CA ALA A 117 5.59 0.86 -4.72
C ALA A 117 5.25 1.62 -6.00
N MET A 118 4.75 0.92 -7.03
CA MET A 118 4.30 1.54 -8.28
C MET A 118 3.15 2.51 -8.04
N ASN A 119 2.13 2.08 -7.28
CA ASN A 119 0.99 2.92 -6.94
C ASN A 119 1.42 4.16 -6.12
N SER A 120 2.27 3.96 -5.11
CA SER A 120 2.81 5.03 -4.28
C SER A 120 3.61 6.07 -5.09
N SER A 121 4.43 5.62 -6.05
CA SER A 121 5.18 6.50 -6.94
C SER A 121 4.25 7.35 -7.82
N ILE A 122 3.19 6.74 -8.37
CA ILE A 122 2.20 7.44 -9.18
C ILE A 122 1.46 8.49 -8.36
N HIS A 123 1.02 8.14 -7.12
CA HIS A 123 0.40 9.11 -6.20
C HIS A 123 1.32 10.28 -5.90
N SER A 124 2.61 10.04 -5.69
CA SER A 124 3.60 11.12 -5.43
C SER A 124 3.82 12.03 -6.64
N TYR A 125 3.70 11.51 -7.86
CA TYR A 125 3.67 12.32 -9.06
C TYR A 125 2.38 13.15 -9.16
N MET A 126 1.23 12.54 -8.90
CA MET A 126 -0.08 13.19 -9.06
C MET A 126 -0.29 14.35 -8.08
N VAL A 127 0.30 14.31 -6.87
CA VAL A 127 0.21 15.44 -5.94
C VAL A 127 0.86 16.69 -6.54
N LEU A 128 1.96 16.55 -7.25
CA LEU A 128 2.61 17.67 -7.95
C LEU A 128 1.79 18.12 -9.17
N ALA A 129 1.22 17.16 -9.91
CA ALA A 129 0.39 17.46 -11.09
C ALA A 129 -0.92 18.19 -10.77
N TYR A 130 -1.44 18.07 -9.54
CA TYR A 130 -2.63 18.81 -9.06
C TYR A 130 -2.31 20.10 -8.34
N THR A 131 -1.04 20.46 -8.20
CA THR A 131 -0.60 21.57 -7.38
C THR A 131 -0.14 22.74 -8.27
N ASP A 132 -0.61 23.93 -7.95
CA ASP A 132 -0.11 25.17 -8.54
C ASP A 132 1.22 25.58 -7.87
N ALA A 133 2.09 26.27 -8.61
CA ALA A 133 3.45 26.64 -8.15
C ALA A 133 3.46 27.40 -6.80
N GLU A 134 2.44 28.21 -6.54
CA GLU A 134 2.33 29.02 -5.32
C GLU A 134 1.91 28.23 -4.08
N SER A 135 1.31 27.03 -4.26
CA SER A 135 0.75 26.23 -3.16
C SER A 135 1.41 24.86 -2.95
N VAL A 136 2.58 24.64 -3.56
CA VAL A 136 3.28 23.34 -3.52
C VAL A 136 3.50 22.85 -2.08
N SER A 137 4.10 23.67 -1.23
CA SER A 137 4.43 23.27 0.14
C SER A 137 3.19 22.90 0.96
N LEU A 138 2.10 23.68 0.83
CA LEU A 138 0.85 23.42 1.54
C LEU A 138 0.20 22.11 1.08
N ASN A 139 0.09 21.90 -0.23
CA ASN A 139 -0.58 20.73 -0.81
C ASN A 139 0.20 19.46 -0.55
N VAL A 140 1.52 19.49 -0.70
CA VAL A 140 2.41 18.36 -0.38
C VAL A 140 2.38 18.07 1.11
N GLY A 141 2.40 19.09 1.96
CA GLY A 141 2.28 18.95 3.42
C GLY A 141 0.96 18.26 3.81
N PHE A 142 -0.17 18.72 3.26
CA PHE A 142 -1.49 18.11 3.49
C PHE A 142 -1.55 16.64 3.03
N TYR A 143 -1.00 16.35 1.86
CA TYR A 143 -0.91 14.99 1.34
C TYR A 143 -0.07 14.06 2.24
N TYR A 144 1.07 14.52 2.75
CA TYR A 144 1.89 13.74 3.67
C TYR A 144 1.27 13.62 5.06
N MET A 145 0.52 14.62 5.52
CA MET A 145 -0.28 14.51 6.74
C MET A 145 -1.33 13.40 6.63
N ALA A 146 -2.06 13.34 5.52
CA ALA A 146 -3.01 12.24 5.26
C ALA A 146 -2.31 10.88 5.20
N ASN A 147 -1.11 10.81 4.61
CA ASN A 147 -0.28 9.61 4.63
C ASN A 147 0.08 9.16 6.07
N ALA A 148 0.54 10.08 6.89
CA ALA A 148 0.90 9.80 8.29
C ALA A 148 -0.33 9.37 9.13
N ALA A 149 -1.47 10.04 8.93
CA ALA A 149 -2.73 9.69 9.58
C ALA A 149 -3.21 8.28 9.18
N GLY A 150 -3.14 7.93 7.89
CA GLY A 150 -3.47 6.60 7.39
C GLY A 150 -2.58 5.52 8.02
N ARG A 151 -1.29 5.78 8.12
CA ARG A 151 -0.34 4.87 8.79
C ARG A 151 -0.66 4.68 10.26
N LEU A 152 -0.95 5.76 10.98
CA LEU A 152 -1.34 5.69 12.40
C LEU A 152 -2.59 4.83 12.57
N VAL A 153 -3.64 5.12 11.81
CA VAL A 153 -4.90 4.34 11.87
C VAL A 153 -4.65 2.89 11.49
N GLY A 154 -3.89 2.61 10.42
CA GLY A 154 -3.53 1.25 10.03
C GLY A 154 -2.79 0.50 11.13
N THR A 155 -1.81 1.12 11.77
CA THR A 155 -1.05 0.51 12.87
C THR A 155 -1.93 0.20 14.08
N LEU A 156 -2.83 1.11 14.47
CA LEU A 156 -3.78 0.87 15.57
C LEU A 156 -4.75 -0.26 15.22
N LEU A 157 -5.29 -0.25 14.00
CA LEU A 157 -6.15 -1.32 13.50
C LEU A 157 -5.42 -2.67 13.43
N SER A 158 -4.12 -2.69 13.13
CA SER A 158 -3.31 -3.90 13.07
C SER A 158 -3.42 -4.73 14.35
N GLY A 159 -3.18 -4.11 15.51
CA GLY A 159 -3.30 -4.79 16.78
C GLY A 159 -4.74 -5.22 17.10
N VAL A 160 -5.70 -4.31 16.93
CA VAL A 160 -7.12 -4.58 17.24
C VAL A 160 -7.67 -5.71 16.36
N VAL A 161 -7.47 -5.63 15.04
CA VAL A 161 -8.00 -6.62 14.09
C VAL A 161 -7.32 -7.96 14.26
N PHE A 162 -6.01 -7.99 14.51
CA PHE A 162 -5.27 -9.22 14.76
C PHE A 162 -5.80 -9.97 15.99
N MET A 163 -6.10 -9.24 17.07
CA MET A 163 -6.64 -9.81 18.31
C MET A 163 -8.07 -10.36 18.19
N LEU A 164 -8.81 -9.99 17.12
CA LEU A 164 -10.14 -10.59 16.85
C LEU A 164 -10.04 -12.03 16.32
N GLY A 165 -8.87 -12.44 15.84
CA GLY A 165 -8.60 -13.83 15.45
C GLY A 165 -8.48 -14.76 16.64
N LYS A 166 -9.07 -15.96 16.56
CA LYS A 166 -8.92 -16.99 17.60
C LYS A 166 -7.56 -17.68 17.55
N THR A 167 -6.86 -17.56 16.45
CA THR A 167 -5.51 -18.06 16.20
C THR A 167 -4.70 -17.00 15.48
N GLU A 168 -3.37 -17.10 15.50
CA GLU A 168 -2.48 -16.19 14.79
C GLU A 168 -2.78 -16.15 13.28
N ALA A 169 -3.06 -17.31 12.68
CA ALA A 169 -3.44 -17.41 11.27
C ALA A 169 -4.77 -16.68 10.99
N ALA A 170 -5.78 -16.82 11.85
CA ALA A 170 -7.05 -16.13 11.71
C ALA A 170 -6.90 -14.61 11.91
N GLY A 171 -6.06 -14.20 12.85
CA GLY A 171 -5.71 -12.79 13.08
C GLY A 171 -5.02 -12.16 11.87
N MET A 172 -4.04 -12.84 11.30
CA MET A 172 -3.36 -12.39 10.09
C MET A 172 -4.31 -12.33 8.89
N GLN A 173 -5.17 -13.34 8.69
CA GLN A 173 -6.20 -13.32 7.66
C GLN A 173 -7.16 -12.12 7.82
N ALA A 174 -7.61 -11.83 9.04
CA ALA A 174 -8.48 -10.68 9.32
C ALA A 174 -7.80 -9.36 8.94
N CYS A 175 -6.52 -9.19 9.26
CA CYS A 175 -5.73 -8.02 8.87
C CYS A 175 -5.58 -7.91 7.34
N LEU A 176 -5.39 -9.02 6.64
CA LEU A 176 -5.29 -9.04 5.17
C LEU A 176 -6.63 -8.69 4.51
N TRP A 177 -7.76 -9.17 5.04
CA TRP A 177 -9.09 -8.76 4.57
C TRP A 177 -9.36 -7.29 4.84
N ALA A 178 -8.99 -6.78 6.02
CA ALA A 178 -9.05 -5.35 6.33
C ALA A 178 -8.19 -4.52 5.37
N SER A 179 -7.00 -5.01 5.03
CA SER A 179 -6.12 -4.41 4.02
C SER A 179 -6.82 -4.31 2.66
N SER A 180 -7.40 -5.43 2.17
CA SER A 180 -8.15 -5.42 0.90
C SER A 180 -9.28 -4.39 0.92
N LEU A 181 -10.05 -4.32 2.01
CA LEU A 181 -11.12 -3.33 2.16
C LEU A 181 -10.58 -1.89 2.09
N LEU A 182 -9.50 -1.59 2.78
CA LEU A 182 -8.86 -0.27 2.75
C LEU A 182 -8.32 0.07 1.36
N VAL A 183 -7.76 -0.89 0.62
CA VAL A 183 -7.34 -0.67 -0.77
C VAL A 183 -8.56 -0.42 -1.67
N VAL A 184 -9.67 -1.14 -1.47
CA VAL A 184 -10.94 -0.87 -2.19
C VAL A 184 -11.40 0.57 -1.93
N LEU A 185 -11.36 1.05 -0.68
CA LEU A 185 -11.70 2.43 -0.35
C LEU A 185 -10.76 3.45 -1.02
N SER A 186 -9.46 3.13 -1.09
CA SER A 186 -8.48 3.93 -1.83
C SER A 186 -8.81 3.96 -3.33
N TRP A 187 -9.11 2.81 -3.92
CA TRP A 187 -9.51 2.70 -5.33
C TRP A 187 -10.79 3.46 -5.62
N LEU A 188 -11.85 3.27 -4.83
CA LEU A 188 -13.12 4.00 -4.97
C LEU A 188 -12.93 5.52 -4.84
N SER A 189 -12.07 5.95 -3.91
CA SER A 189 -11.71 7.37 -3.80
C SER A 189 -11.05 7.87 -5.09
N SER A 190 -10.16 7.08 -5.69
CA SER A 190 -9.46 7.44 -6.92
C SER A 190 -10.38 7.61 -8.14
N LEU A 191 -11.59 7.00 -8.14
CA LEU A 191 -12.57 7.17 -9.20
C LEU A 191 -13.13 8.60 -9.28
N ARG A 192 -12.98 9.38 -8.20
CA ARG A 192 -13.40 10.79 -8.13
C ARG A 192 -12.29 11.77 -8.47
N LEU A 193 -11.12 11.29 -8.90
CA LEU A 193 -10.01 12.16 -9.29
C LEU A 193 -10.38 12.92 -10.59
N PRO A 194 -10.25 14.25 -10.60
CA PRO A 194 -10.44 15.01 -11.82
C PRO A 194 -9.30 14.74 -12.82
N ALA A 195 -9.56 14.97 -14.10
CA ALA A 195 -8.49 14.92 -15.11
C ALA A 195 -7.39 15.93 -14.76
N VAL A 196 -6.13 15.53 -14.95
CA VAL A 196 -5.00 16.46 -14.80
C VAL A 196 -5.08 17.48 -15.92
N ARG A 197 -5.08 18.76 -15.59
CA ARG A 197 -4.93 19.83 -16.57
C ARG A 197 -3.51 19.73 -17.14
N ASN A 198 -3.38 19.38 -18.39
CA ASN A 198 -2.09 19.54 -19.06
C ASN A 198 -1.77 21.04 -19.06
N ALA A 199 -0.62 21.40 -18.46
CA ALA A 199 -0.09 22.74 -18.64
C ALA A 199 0.19 22.90 -20.15
N THR A 200 -0.65 23.69 -20.79
CA THR A 200 -0.42 24.19 -22.17
C THR A 200 0.70 25.21 -22.12
#